data_926ca3d87360b57c9dbb47c7c8ed643b
#
_entry.id   926ca3d87360b57c9dbb47c7c8ed643b
#
_cell.length_a   1.000
_cell.length_b   1.000
_cell.length_c   1.000
_cell.angle_alpha   90.00
_cell.angle_beta   90.00
_cell.angle_gamma   90.00
#
_symmetry.space_group_name_H-M   'P 1'
#
loop_
_entity.id
_entity.type
_entity.pdbx_description
1 polymer ?
#
loop_
_entity_poly.entity_id
_entity_poly.type
_entity_poly.pdbx_seq_one_letter_code
_entity_poly.pdbx_strand_id
1 'polypeptide(L)'
;MPQTLSFAGKDILNGQLLDGDHAVYAVVTTGGFFGRKETTLQATDRSLSATLHWRKRSLDVGGQTLSIDEHVKPHEKARLWQWNNTTYEVQFMSGEWTVNAPSSEVLARFRPNHTPGKKQPHFVLERELSAADAAFLILAFLYSEKKWKAKSESTGNANADGQVYFAATYDQNPSRGVYGGYIGGSESNNDNAGFAE
;
A
#
# COMPACT_ATOMS: atom_id res chain seq x y z
N MET A 1 24.01 7.38 -9.13
CA MET A 1 23.31 8.68 -8.94
C MET A 1 21.83 8.38 -8.65
N PRO A 2 21.15 9.19 -7.83
CA PRO A 2 19.71 9.03 -7.64
C PRO A 2 18.96 9.17 -8.97
N GLN A 3 17.96 8.30 -9.19
CA GLN A 3 17.10 8.34 -10.37
C GLN A 3 15.69 8.75 -9.94
N THR A 4 15.08 9.70 -10.62
CA THR A 4 13.71 10.14 -10.34
C THR A 4 12.78 9.68 -11.45
N LEU A 5 11.78 8.88 -11.09
CA LEU A 5 10.74 8.40 -11.99
C LEU A 5 9.41 9.08 -11.67
N SER A 6 8.86 9.83 -12.59
CA SER A 6 7.60 10.56 -12.42
C SER A 6 6.46 9.87 -13.19
N PHE A 7 5.26 9.82 -12.61
CA PHE A 7 4.08 9.38 -13.37
C PHE A 7 3.68 10.43 -14.39
N ALA A 8 3.33 10.02 -15.60
CA ALA A 8 2.77 10.91 -16.62
C ALA A 8 1.39 11.48 -16.26
N GLY A 9 0.74 10.93 -15.24
CA GLY A 9 -0.59 11.34 -14.78
C GLY A 9 -0.78 11.14 -13.28
N LYS A 10 -2.03 11.33 -12.82
CA LYS A 10 -2.40 11.17 -11.40
C LYS A 10 -2.72 9.73 -11.00
N ASP A 11 -3.07 8.88 -11.95
CA ASP A 11 -3.37 7.47 -11.67
C ASP A 11 -2.09 6.64 -11.64
N ILE A 12 -1.67 6.29 -10.42
CA ILE A 12 -0.46 5.48 -10.19
C ILE A 12 -0.62 4.02 -10.59
N LEU A 13 -1.83 3.57 -10.90
CA LEU A 13 -2.10 2.20 -11.31
C LEU A 13 -2.30 2.05 -12.82
N ASN A 14 -2.45 3.16 -13.54
CA ASN A 14 -2.57 3.18 -15.00
C ASN A 14 -1.85 4.40 -15.54
N GLY A 15 -0.74 4.19 -16.23
CA GLY A 15 0.06 5.27 -16.77
C GLY A 15 1.48 4.84 -17.10
N GLN A 16 2.30 5.82 -17.37
CA GLN A 16 3.72 5.64 -17.65
C GLN A 16 4.55 6.24 -16.52
N LEU A 17 5.67 5.62 -16.22
CA LEU A 17 6.74 6.16 -15.40
C LEU A 17 7.84 6.69 -16.32
N LEU A 18 8.16 7.96 -16.14
CA LEU A 18 9.09 8.72 -16.96
C LEU A 18 10.38 8.99 -16.18
N ASP A 19 11.51 8.83 -16.83
CA ASP A 19 12.80 9.38 -16.42
C ASP A 19 13.06 10.63 -17.29
N GLY A 20 12.89 11.81 -16.70
CA GLY A 20 12.74 13.04 -17.49
C GLY A 20 11.51 12.94 -18.40
N ASP A 21 11.74 13.03 -19.72
CA ASP A 21 10.69 12.94 -20.75
C ASP A 21 10.60 11.53 -21.39
N HIS A 22 11.44 10.60 -20.95
CA HIS A 22 11.49 9.25 -21.52
C HIS A 22 10.68 8.26 -20.71
N ALA A 23 9.71 7.57 -21.34
CA ALA A 23 8.97 6.49 -20.71
C ALA A 23 9.90 5.28 -20.49
N VAL A 24 10.07 4.89 -19.22
CA VAL A 24 10.89 3.72 -18.84
C VAL A 24 10.03 2.53 -18.43
N TYR A 25 8.85 2.78 -17.85
CA TYR A 25 7.89 1.73 -17.51
C TYR A 25 6.47 2.13 -17.89
N ALA A 26 5.67 1.13 -18.21
CA ALA A 26 4.21 1.22 -18.27
C ALA A 26 3.61 0.48 -17.07
N VAL A 27 2.62 1.11 -16.41
CA VAL A 27 1.83 0.50 -15.34
C VAL A 27 0.41 0.33 -15.86
N VAL A 28 -0.08 -0.90 -15.86
CA VAL A 28 -1.43 -1.23 -16.34
C VAL A 28 -2.13 -2.09 -15.31
N THR A 29 -3.33 -1.66 -14.88
CA THR A 29 -4.16 -2.44 -13.98
C THR A 29 -5.38 -2.97 -14.70
N THR A 30 -5.54 -4.28 -14.68
CA THR A 30 -6.75 -4.95 -15.18
C THR A 30 -7.79 -5.01 -14.08
N GLY A 31 -9.05 -4.67 -14.43
CA GLY A 31 -10.22 -4.81 -13.58
C GLY A 31 -10.83 -6.20 -13.70
N GLY A 32 -11.63 -6.58 -12.72
CA GLY A 32 -12.50 -7.75 -12.74
C GLY A 32 -13.82 -7.40 -12.08
N PHE A 33 -14.80 -8.30 -12.16
CA PHE A 33 -16.16 -8.08 -11.63
C PHE A 33 -16.16 -7.70 -10.13
N PHE A 34 -15.12 -8.09 -9.40
CA PHE A 34 -14.96 -7.81 -7.95
C PHE A 34 -13.74 -6.91 -7.65
N GLY A 35 -13.42 -5.95 -8.49
CA GLY A 35 -12.33 -5.00 -8.29
C GLY A 35 -11.06 -5.33 -9.09
N ARG A 36 -9.91 -4.85 -8.61
CA ARG A 36 -8.63 -5.03 -9.30
C ARG A 36 -8.22 -6.50 -9.31
N LYS A 37 -7.80 -6.97 -10.49
CA LYS A 37 -7.29 -8.33 -10.67
C LYS A 37 -5.76 -8.34 -10.59
N GLU A 38 -5.13 -7.56 -11.44
CA GLU A 38 -3.68 -7.53 -11.61
C GLU A 38 -3.22 -6.11 -11.92
N THR A 39 -2.02 -5.76 -11.47
CA THR A 39 -1.28 -4.56 -11.91
C THR A 39 0.05 -5.02 -12.46
N THR A 40 0.30 -4.75 -13.73
CA THR A 40 1.54 -5.09 -14.41
C THR A 40 2.40 -3.84 -14.55
N LEU A 41 3.66 -3.95 -14.17
CA LEU A 41 4.74 -3.01 -14.46
C LEU A 41 5.59 -3.62 -15.55
N GLN A 42 5.68 -2.97 -16.71
CA GLN A 42 6.45 -3.45 -17.84
C GLN A 42 7.47 -2.41 -18.26
N ALA A 43 8.73 -2.81 -18.41
CA ALA A 43 9.76 -1.97 -19.00
C ALA A 43 9.43 -1.67 -20.46
N THR A 44 9.70 -0.45 -20.91
CA THR A 44 9.36 -0.01 -22.27
C THR A 44 10.09 -0.81 -23.35
N ASP A 45 11.31 -1.24 -23.07
CA ASP A 45 12.12 -2.12 -23.93
C ASP A 45 11.73 -3.60 -23.81
N ARG A 46 10.72 -3.93 -23.01
CA ARG A 46 10.23 -5.28 -22.73
C ARG A 46 11.25 -6.21 -22.05
N SER A 47 12.36 -5.69 -21.56
CA SER A 47 13.39 -6.48 -20.87
C SER A 47 12.89 -7.06 -19.54
N LEU A 48 11.89 -6.44 -18.92
CA LEU A 48 11.32 -6.85 -17.64
C LEU A 48 9.81 -6.67 -17.65
N SER A 49 9.11 -7.66 -17.08
CA SER A 49 7.71 -7.58 -16.69
C SER A 49 7.57 -8.05 -15.25
N ALA A 50 6.84 -7.29 -14.44
CA ALA A 50 6.52 -7.64 -13.07
C ALA A 50 5.01 -7.44 -12.82
N THR A 51 4.38 -8.33 -12.05
CA THR A 51 2.92 -8.33 -11.87
C THR A 51 2.54 -8.46 -10.40
N LEU A 52 1.66 -7.57 -9.94
CA LEU A 52 1.00 -7.66 -8.64
C LEU A 52 -0.39 -8.27 -8.82
N HIS A 53 -0.61 -9.45 -8.25
CA HIS A 53 -1.89 -10.14 -8.20
C HIS A 53 -2.66 -9.76 -6.93
N TRP A 54 -3.63 -8.86 -7.04
CA TRP A 54 -4.34 -8.30 -5.89
C TRP A 54 -5.12 -9.34 -5.07
N ARG A 55 -5.76 -10.29 -5.74
CA ARG A 55 -6.57 -11.33 -5.09
C ARG A 55 -5.71 -12.45 -4.49
N LYS A 56 -4.71 -12.89 -5.24
CA LYS A 56 -3.77 -13.92 -4.80
C LYS A 56 -2.81 -13.40 -3.73
N ARG A 57 -2.73 -12.07 -3.61
CA ARG A 57 -1.77 -11.39 -2.74
C ARG A 57 -0.35 -11.86 -3.01
N SER A 58 0.05 -11.82 -4.27
CA SER A 58 1.38 -12.22 -4.71
C SER A 58 1.98 -11.21 -5.68
N LEU A 59 3.31 -11.21 -5.75
CA LEU A 59 4.11 -10.48 -6.72
C LEU A 59 4.87 -11.47 -7.58
N ASP A 60 4.84 -11.28 -8.89
CA ASP A 60 5.70 -11.97 -9.84
C ASP A 60 6.70 -10.96 -10.39
N VAL A 61 7.99 -11.17 -10.16
CA VAL A 61 9.07 -10.28 -10.61
C VAL A 61 10.23 -11.12 -11.14
N GLY A 62 10.60 -10.91 -12.41
CA GLY A 62 11.74 -11.61 -13.01
C GLY A 62 11.65 -13.15 -12.95
N GLY A 63 10.43 -13.70 -13.02
CA GLY A 63 10.20 -15.14 -12.94
C GLY A 63 10.14 -15.72 -11.51
N GLN A 64 10.27 -14.88 -10.48
CA GLN A 64 10.08 -15.28 -9.09
C GLN A 64 8.69 -14.84 -8.61
N THR A 65 7.96 -15.75 -7.96
CA THR A 65 6.68 -15.46 -7.30
C THR A 65 6.89 -15.33 -5.79
N LEU A 66 6.42 -14.21 -5.24
CA LEU A 66 6.48 -13.90 -3.81
C LEU A 66 5.05 -13.81 -3.26
N SER A 67 4.73 -14.62 -2.25
CA SER A 67 3.48 -14.51 -1.49
C SER A 67 3.57 -13.32 -0.52
N ILE A 68 2.66 -12.35 -0.63
CA ILE A 68 2.65 -11.19 0.26
C ILE A 68 2.35 -11.63 1.69
N ASP A 69 1.48 -12.63 1.88
CA ASP A 69 1.11 -13.10 3.22
C ASP A 69 2.25 -13.75 3.98
N GLU A 70 3.18 -14.39 3.26
CA GLU A 70 4.34 -15.06 3.85
C GLU A 70 5.53 -14.12 4.05
N HIS A 71 5.74 -13.21 3.10
CA HIS A 71 6.96 -12.40 3.00
C HIS A 71 6.78 -10.95 3.47
N VAL A 72 5.55 -10.54 3.82
CA VAL A 72 5.29 -9.18 4.32
C VAL A 72 4.78 -9.22 5.75
N LYS A 73 5.60 -8.80 6.68
CA LYS A 73 5.26 -8.78 8.11
C LYS A 73 5.04 -7.35 8.62
N PRO A 74 4.03 -7.12 9.47
CA PRO A 74 3.88 -5.84 10.16
C PRO A 74 5.06 -5.64 11.12
N HIS A 75 5.58 -4.44 11.19
CA HIS A 75 6.65 -4.05 12.10
C HIS A 75 6.39 -2.62 12.59
N GLU A 76 5.93 -2.44 13.83
CA GLU A 76 5.58 -1.13 14.39
C GLU A 76 4.78 -0.23 13.42
N LYS A 77 5.42 0.83 12.90
CA LYS A 77 4.85 1.80 11.94
C LYS A 77 5.17 1.46 10.47
N ALA A 78 5.82 0.32 10.23
CA ALA A 78 6.34 -0.10 8.95
C ALA A 78 5.83 -1.49 8.54
N ARG A 79 6.27 -1.96 7.39
CA ARG A 79 6.13 -3.34 6.94
C ARG A 79 7.49 -3.85 6.50
N LEU A 80 7.83 -5.04 6.96
CA LEU A 80 9.03 -5.74 6.50
C LEU A 80 8.68 -6.57 5.28
N TRP A 81 9.36 -6.31 4.17
CA TRP A 81 9.23 -7.03 2.92
C TRP A 81 10.49 -7.87 2.70
N GLN A 82 10.34 -9.16 2.42
CA GLN A 82 11.46 -10.03 2.06
C GLN A 82 11.54 -10.18 0.54
N TRP A 83 12.71 -9.89 -0.03
CA TRP A 83 13.00 -10.05 -1.45
C TRP A 83 14.49 -10.41 -1.64
N ASN A 84 14.79 -11.43 -2.44
CA ASN A 84 16.17 -11.88 -2.71
C ASN A 84 17.02 -12.03 -1.44
N ASN A 85 16.48 -12.71 -0.41
CA ASN A 85 17.10 -12.88 0.91
C ASN A 85 17.41 -11.57 1.67
N THR A 86 16.90 -10.45 1.20
CA THR A 86 17.05 -9.14 1.86
C THR A 86 15.71 -8.72 2.45
N THR A 87 15.74 -8.18 3.67
CA THR A 87 14.57 -7.60 4.32
C THR A 87 14.59 -6.09 4.14
N TYR A 88 13.53 -5.55 3.57
CA TYR A 88 13.33 -4.13 3.36
C TYR A 88 12.25 -3.61 4.31
N GLU A 89 12.49 -2.49 4.93
CA GLU A 89 11.51 -1.81 5.76
C GLU A 89 10.79 -0.73 4.94
N VAL A 90 9.48 -0.91 4.74
CA VAL A 90 8.62 0.03 4.01
C VAL A 90 7.74 0.77 5.00
N GLN A 91 7.90 2.09 5.10
CA GLN A 91 7.16 2.94 6.04
C GLN A 91 6.57 4.18 5.35
N PHE A 92 5.47 4.71 5.94
CA PHE A 92 4.86 5.96 5.51
C PHE A 92 5.03 7.00 6.59
N MET A 93 5.74 8.09 6.27
CA MET A 93 5.95 9.22 7.19
C MET A 93 5.87 10.54 6.44
N SER A 94 5.22 11.54 7.03
CA SER A 94 5.18 12.91 6.49
C SER A 94 4.71 13.00 5.02
N GLY A 95 3.77 12.13 4.61
CA GLY A 95 3.24 12.12 3.25
C GLY A 95 4.12 11.43 2.21
N GLU A 96 5.14 10.71 2.63
CA GLU A 96 6.09 10.00 1.79
C GLU A 96 6.26 8.54 2.26
N TRP A 97 6.36 7.63 1.31
CA TRP A 97 6.79 6.26 1.54
C TRP A 97 8.30 6.18 1.40
N THR A 98 8.96 5.50 2.33
CA THR A 98 10.40 5.20 2.26
C THR A 98 10.62 3.70 2.33
N VAL A 99 11.67 3.23 1.65
CA VAL A 99 12.21 1.88 1.80
C VAL A 99 13.61 1.98 2.33
N ASN A 100 13.84 1.33 3.46
CA ASN A 100 15.15 1.23 4.08
C ASN A 100 15.72 -0.18 3.88
N ALA A 101 17.03 -0.23 3.62
CA ALA A 101 17.81 -1.45 3.70
C ALA A 101 17.98 -1.91 5.16
N PRO A 102 18.44 -3.15 5.42
CA PRO A 102 18.81 -3.61 6.76
C PRO A 102 19.84 -2.72 7.47
N SER A 103 20.66 -2.02 6.69
CA SER A 103 21.64 -1.03 7.16
C SER A 103 21.03 0.31 7.57
N SER A 104 19.72 0.45 7.54
CA SER A 104 18.98 1.73 7.73
C SER A 104 19.24 2.77 6.62
N GLU A 105 19.91 2.39 5.53
CA GLU A 105 20.07 3.23 4.35
C GLU A 105 18.75 3.33 3.58
N VAL A 106 18.36 4.55 3.22
CA VAL A 106 17.19 4.77 2.35
C VAL A 106 17.55 4.37 0.92
N LEU A 107 16.82 3.40 0.38
CA LEU A 107 17.01 2.89 -0.99
C LEU A 107 16.09 3.56 -2.00
N ALA A 108 14.87 3.86 -1.57
CA ALA A 108 13.87 4.45 -2.43
C ALA A 108 12.86 5.26 -1.64
N ARG A 109 12.25 6.25 -2.31
CA ARG A 109 11.16 7.07 -1.81
C ARG A 109 10.04 7.10 -2.82
N PHE A 110 8.80 7.21 -2.32
CA PHE A 110 7.63 7.41 -3.16
C PHE A 110 6.72 8.48 -2.57
N ARG A 111 6.44 9.51 -3.35
CA ARG A 111 5.47 10.57 -3.02
C ARG A 111 4.21 10.38 -3.85
N PRO A 112 3.12 9.89 -3.24
CA PRO A 112 1.89 9.59 -3.98
C PRO A 112 1.08 10.84 -4.36
N ASN A 113 1.46 12.02 -3.90
CA ASN A 113 0.81 13.32 -4.09
C ASN A 113 -0.72 13.30 -3.88
N HIS A 114 -1.12 13.42 -2.62
CA HIS A 114 -2.53 13.48 -2.23
C HIS A 114 -3.17 14.87 -2.36
N THR A 115 -2.37 15.91 -2.63
CA THR A 115 -2.85 17.29 -2.66
C THR A 115 -3.31 17.67 -4.07
N PRO A 116 -4.59 18.06 -4.28
CA PRO A 116 -5.06 18.54 -5.57
C PRO A 116 -4.25 19.75 -6.08
N GLY A 117 -3.87 19.72 -7.36
CA GLY A 117 -3.16 20.82 -8.02
C GLY A 117 -1.65 20.86 -7.83
N LYS A 118 -1.04 19.96 -7.07
CA LYS A 118 0.41 19.87 -6.86
C LYS A 118 1.07 18.76 -7.71
N LYS A 119 2.41 18.66 -7.59
CA LYS A 119 3.31 17.82 -8.38
C LYS A 119 2.77 16.39 -8.60
N GLN A 120 3.12 15.80 -9.72
CA GLN A 120 2.77 14.41 -10.06
C GLN A 120 3.40 13.42 -9.06
N PRO A 121 2.77 12.24 -8.86
CA PRO A 121 3.38 11.19 -8.07
C PRO A 121 4.75 10.82 -8.65
N HIS A 122 5.73 10.55 -7.80
CA HIS A 122 7.07 10.21 -8.26
C HIS A 122 7.79 9.28 -7.30
N PHE A 123 8.68 8.47 -7.86
CA PHE A 123 9.66 7.65 -7.15
C PHE A 123 11.03 8.31 -7.24
N VAL A 124 11.81 8.15 -6.18
CA VAL A 124 13.25 8.44 -6.17
C VAL A 124 13.95 7.15 -5.79
N LEU A 125 14.76 6.61 -6.68
CA LEU A 125 15.67 5.52 -6.38
C LEU A 125 17.00 6.18 -5.98
N GLU A 126 17.39 6.04 -4.72
CA GLU A 126 18.54 6.77 -4.14
C GLU A 126 19.88 6.23 -4.65
N ARG A 127 19.89 5.02 -5.19
CA ARG A 127 21.04 4.39 -5.83
C ARG A 127 20.61 3.58 -7.04
N GLU A 128 21.58 3.18 -7.83
CA GLU A 128 21.38 2.22 -8.91
C GLU A 128 20.96 0.86 -8.35
N LEU A 129 19.89 0.32 -8.89
CA LEU A 129 19.31 -0.98 -8.54
C LEU A 129 19.22 -1.85 -9.78
N SER A 130 19.22 -3.17 -9.59
CA SER A 130 18.85 -4.05 -10.70
C SER A 130 17.42 -3.75 -11.17
N ALA A 131 17.12 -4.02 -12.44
CA ALA A 131 15.77 -3.80 -12.98
C ALA A 131 14.70 -4.58 -12.18
N ALA A 132 15.02 -5.80 -11.71
CA ALA A 132 14.12 -6.60 -10.89
C ALA A 132 13.89 -5.99 -9.50
N ASP A 133 14.94 -5.48 -8.84
CA ASP A 133 14.82 -4.84 -7.53
C ASP A 133 14.04 -3.53 -7.63
N ALA A 134 14.29 -2.72 -8.66
CA ALA A 134 13.54 -1.50 -8.90
C ALA A 134 12.04 -1.80 -9.13
N ALA A 135 11.72 -2.80 -9.96
CA ALA A 135 10.35 -3.21 -10.22
C ALA A 135 9.65 -3.76 -8.95
N PHE A 136 10.36 -4.56 -8.16
CA PHE A 136 9.86 -5.02 -6.87
C PHE A 136 9.51 -3.85 -5.96
N LEU A 137 10.41 -2.88 -5.77
CA LEU A 137 10.18 -1.72 -4.90
C LEU A 137 9.01 -0.85 -5.40
N ILE A 138 8.90 -0.62 -6.70
CA ILE A 138 7.79 0.12 -7.29
C ILE A 138 6.46 -0.58 -6.97
N LEU A 139 6.34 -1.90 -7.21
CA LEU A 139 5.12 -2.64 -6.92
C LEU A 139 4.81 -2.72 -5.41
N ALA A 140 5.83 -2.83 -4.56
CA ALA A 140 5.67 -2.80 -3.10
C ALA A 140 5.09 -1.46 -2.62
N PHE A 141 5.55 -0.34 -3.18
CA PHE A 141 4.98 0.99 -2.91
C PHE A 141 3.54 1.12 -3.42
N LEU A 142 3.25 0.70 -4.65
CA LEU A 142 1.90 0.74 -5.21
C LEU A 142 0.91 -0.07 -4.37
N TYR A 143 1.31 -1.26 -3.94
CA TYR A 143 0.52 -2.09 -3.04
C TYR A 143 0.28 -1.40 -1.69
N SER A 144 1.35 -0.90 -1.07
CA SER A 144 1.31 -0.26 0.25
C SER A 144 0.42 0.98 0.24
N GLU A 145 0.56 1.84 -0.77
CA GLU A 145 -0.25 3.04 -0.96
C GLU A 145 -1.74 2.72 -1.12
N LYS A 146 -2.09 1.73 -1.93
CA LYS A 146 -3.50 1.36 -2.13
C LYS A 146 -4.11 0.72 -0.91
N LYS A 147 -3.36 -0.08 -0.17
CA LYS A 147 -3.82 -0.64 1.11
C LYS A 147 -3.98 0.42 2.19
N TRP A 148 -3.07 1.38 2.23
CA TRP A 148 -3.16 2.51 3.17
C TRP A 148 -4.40 3.37 2.89
N LYS A 149 -4.64 3.76 1.63
CA LYS A 149 -5.82 4.52 1.23
C LYS A 149 -7.12 3.79 1.58
N ALA A 150 -7.24 2.53 1.21
CA ALA A 150 -8.44 1.76 1.51
C ALA A 150 -8.74 1.70 3.02
N LYS A 151 -7.71 1.67 3.86
CA LYS A 151 -7.87 1.70 5.31
C LYS A 151 -8.28 3.09 5.82
N SER A 152 -7.66 4.16 5.34
CA SER A 152 -7.99 5.53 5.77
C SER A 152 -9.41 5.93 5.36
N GLU A 153 -9.87 5.51 4.20
CA GLU A 153 -11.25 5.73 3.73
C GLU A 153 -12.28 4.95 4.55
N SER A 154 -11.95 3.73 5.01
CA SER A 154 -12.86 2.88 5.80
C SER A 154 -13.01 3.32 7.26
N THR A 155 -12.02 4.00 7.82
CA THR A 155 -12.05 4.42 9.23
C THR A 155 -12.70 5.78 9.45
N GLY A 156 -13.05 6.53 8.39
CA GLY A 156 -13.73 7.84 8.49
C GLY A 156 -12.99 8.91 9.32
N ASN A 157 -11.78 8.61 9.78
CA ASN A 157 -11.02 9.42 10.71
C ASN A 157 -9.60 9.66 10.17
N ALA A 158 -9.49 10.47 9.12
CA ALA A 158 -8.21 11.06 8.78
C ALA A 158 -7.95 12.17 9.81
N ASN A 159 -7.27 11.86 10.90
CA ASN A 159 -6.69 12.90 11.75
C ASN A 159 -5.75 13.75 10.89
N ALA A 160 -5.84 15.06 11.01
CA ALA A 160 -5.15 16.06 10.19
C ALA A 160 -3.61 15.89 10.12
N ASP A 161 -3.02 15.06 10.96
CA ASP A 161 -1.58 14.83 11.05
C ASP A 161 -1.07 13.65 10.23
N GLY A 162 -1.91 12.94 9.46
CA GLY A 162 -1.45 11.88 8.55
C GLY A 162 -0.80 10.65 9.23
N GLN A 163 -0.82 10.56 10.54
CA GLN A 163 -0.29 9.42 11.29
C GLN A 163 -1.34 8.32 11.41
N VAL A 164 -1.48 7.51 10.39
CA VAL A 164 -2.22 6.26 10.52
C VAL A 164 -1.25 5.17 10.98
N TYR A 165 -1.36 4.79 12.24
CA TYR A 165 -0.65 3.62 12.75
C TYR A 165 -1.11 2.38 11.99
N PHE A 166 -0.19 1.61 11.47
CA PHE A 166 -0.46 0.26 10.99
C PHE A 166 -0.69 -0.66 12.20
N ALA A 167 -1.87 -0.54 12.82
CA ALA A 167 -2.26 -1.57 13.76
C ALA A 167 -2.41 -2.87 12.99
N ALA A 168 -1.71 -3.91 13.43
CA ALA A 168 -1.81 -5.25 12.88
C ALA A 168 -3.23 -5.78 13.11
N THR A 169 -4.13 -5.49 12.19
CA THR A 169 -5.37 -6.25 12.12
C THR A 169 -5.03 -7.54 11.38
N TYR A 170 -4.80 -8.60 12.14
CA TYR A 170 -4.95 -9.95 11.62
C TYR A 170 -6.35 -10.02 11.01
N ASP A 171 -6.40 -10.26 9.71
CA ASP A 171 -7.62 -10.68 9.02
C ASP A 171 -8.02 -12.02 9.65
N GLN A 172 -8.95 -11.97 10.59
CA GLN A 172 -9.50 -13.17 11.18
C GLN A 172 -10.25 -13.91 10.07
N ASN A 173 -9.77 -15.10 9.78
CA ASN A 173 -10.35 -16.11 8.92
C ASN A 173 -11.90 -16.18 9.13
N PRO A 174 -12.75 -15.98 8.09
CA PRO A 174 -14.20 -15.95 8.23
C PRO A 174 -14.87 -17.31 8.48
N SER A 175 -14.12 -18.33 8.88
CA SER A 175 -14.66 -19.69 9.12
C SER A 175 -14.88 -20.07 10.58
N ARG A 176 -14.92 -19.11 11.53
CA ARG A 176 -15.44 -19.40 12.88
C ARG A 176 -16.72 -18.63 13.14
N GLY A 177 -17.79 -19.44 13.22
CA GLY A 177 -19.15 -19.00 13.42
C GLY A 177 -19.32 -18.04 14.59
N VAL A 178 -20.08 -17.00 14.31
CA VAL A 178 -20.59 -16.03 15.26
C VAL A 178 -21.60 -16.75 16.15
N TYR A 179 -21.22 -17.04 17.40
CA TYR A 179 -22.21 -17.22 18.45
C TYR A 179 -22.49 -15.84 19.05
N GLY A 180 -23.67 -15.33 18.71
CA GLY A 180 -24.22 -14.12 19.28
C GLY A 180 -24.51 -14.29 20.75
N GLY A 181 -23.87 -13.49 21.58
CA GLY A 181 -24.30 -13.25 22.97
C GLY A 181 -24.93 -11.86 23.04
N TYR A 182 -26.27 -11.84 22.97
CA TYR A 182 -27.05 -10.69 23.42
C TYR A 182 -26.94 -10.62 24.92
N ILE A 183 -26.42 -9.53 25.47
CA ILE A 183 -26.70 -9.14 26.84
C ILE A 183 -27.37 -7.77 26.75
N GLY A 184 -28.68 -7.81 26.79
CA GLY A 184 -29.54 -6.66 27.03
C GLY A 184 -29.47 -6.22 28.47
N GLY A 185 -29.86 -5.00 28.72
CA GLY A 185 -30.18 -4.53 30.07
C GLY A 185 -29.75 -3.11 30.31
N SER A 186 -30.56 -2.16 29.92
CA SER A 186 -30.62 -0.88 30.60
C SER A 186 -32.10 -0.61 30.89
N GLU A 187 -32.52 -0.97 32.10
CA GLU A 187 -33.74 -0.47 32.70
C GLU A 187 -33.51 0.98 33.11
N SER A 188 -34.20 1.90 32.48
CA SER A 188 -34.36 3.25 32.96
C SER A 188 -35.72 3.35 33.69
N ASN A 189 -35.68 3.25 35.00
CA ASN A 189 -36.81 3.63 35.85
C ASN A 189 -36.96 5.14 35.84
N ASN A 190 -38.06 5.61 35.33
CA ASN A 190 -38.48 6.99 35.43
C ASN A 190 -39.79 7.01 36.22
N ASP A 191 -39.67 6.99 37.55
CA ASP A 191 -40.78 7.25 38.47
C ASP A 191 -40.94 8.74 38.63
N ASN A 192 -41.94 9.29 37.99
CA ASN A 192 -42.40 10.65 38.25
C ASN A 192 -43.84 10.53 38.77
N ALA A 193 -43.98 10.44 40.11
CA ALA A 193 -45.24 10.53 40.80
C ALA A 193 -45.58 12.01 41.06
N GLY A 194 -46.55 12.50 40.33
CA GLY A 194 -47.20 13.75 40.66
C GLY A 194 -48.22 13.56 41.77
N PHE A 195 -48.24 14.42 42.73
CA PHE A 195 -49.37 14.64 43.63
C PHE A 195 -49.95 16.00 43.40
N ALA A 196 -51.25 15.99 43.19
CA ALA A 196 -52.10 17.16 43.24
C ALA A 196 -52.52 17.44 44.69
N GLU A 197 -52.57 18.67 45.10
CA GLU A 197 -53.63 19.41 45.76
C GLU A 197 -53.37 20.89 45.58
#